data_7832d4480a19b2df775b76254c983c29
#
_entry.id   7832d4480a19b2df775b76254c983c29
#
_cell.length_a   1.000
_cell.length_b   1.000
_cell.length_c   1.000
_cell.angle_alpha   90.00
_cell.angle_beta   90.00
_cell.angle_gamma   90.00
#
_symmetry.space_group_name_H-M   'P 1'
#
loop_
_entity.id
_entity.type
_entity.pdbx_description
1 polymer ?
#
loop_
_entity_poly.entity_id
_entity_poly.type
_entity_poly.pdbx_seq_one_letter_code
_entity_poly.pdbx_strand_id
1 'polypeptide(L)'
;MMKGDNFQTQNTFHGILPTLPYLNQYSEEFNPSDLHQKISLIEDNSLDLWTDSYNEGQLMNRLIQTARIANEMNNISARDKIINTIQERLEDWLTYESNEVAFLFYYNQDWTSLIGYPAGHGQDTNINDHHFHWGYFIHAAAFMEQFRPGWYDDWGEMINLLIRDAASTDREDPLFPFLRNFSPYA
;
A
#
# COMPACT_ATOMS: atom_id res chain seq x y z
N MET A 1 36.34 -4.58 10.30
CA MET A 1 36.06 -5.82 11.06
C MET A 1 35.37 -5.41 12.33
N MET A 2 34.08 -5.67 12.46
CA MET A 2 33.32 -5.36 13.70
C MET A 2 33.63 -6.43 14.73
N LYS A 3 34.10 -6.01 15.90
CA LYS A 3 34.32 -6.88 17.05
C LYS A 3 33.33 -6.49 18.14
N GLY A 4 32.47 -7.39 18.53
CA GLY A 4 31.52 -7.22 19.65
C GLY A 4 30.13 -7.72 19.30
N ASP A 5 29.34 -7.97 20.32
CA ASP A 5 27.96 -8.47 20.20
C ASP A 5 26.94 -7.33 20.01
N ASN A 6 27.39 -6.08 20.01
CA ASN A 6 26.55 -4.91 19.86
C ASN A 6 26.95 -4.12 18.61
N PHE A 7 25.95 -3.80 17.79
CA PHE A 7 26.09 -2.91 16.65
C PHE A 7 25.44 -1.58 16.96
N GLN A 8 26.19 -0.50 16.78
CA GLN A 8 25.67 0.84 16.83
C GLN A 8 25.63 1.42 15.43
N THR A 9 24.45 1.70 14.90
CA THR A 9 24.30 2.37 13.61
C THR A 9 24.35 3.88 13.81
N GLN A 10 25.04 4.58 12.94
CA GLN A 10 25.06 6.05 12.93
C GLN A 10 23.92 6.64 12.10
N ASN A 11 23.14 5.79 11.42
CA ASN A 11 22.04 6.20 10.57
C ASN A 11 20.74 6.21 11.38
N THR A 12 19.99 7.28 11.24
CA THR A 12 18.62 7.32 11.73
C THR A 12 17.76 6.42 10.87
N PHE A 13 17.04 5.50 11.50
CA PHE A 13 16.06 4.67 10.81
C PHE A 13 14.80 5.49 10.58
N HIS A 14 14.47 5.72 9.31
CA HIS A 14 13.29 6.49 8.90
C HIS A 14 12.12 5.60 8.46
N GLY A 15 12.19 4.32 8.73
CA GLY A 15 11.28 3.34 8.17
C GLY A 15 11.74 2.83 6.81
N ILE A 16 11.16 1.71 6.39
CA ILE A 16 11.43 1.12 5.07
C ILE A 16 10.15 1.27 4.25
N LEU A 17 10.16 2.21 3.33
CA LEU A 17 9.17 2.27 2.27
C LEU A 17 9.79 1.67 1.01
N PRO A 18 9.18 0.65 0.39
CA PRO A 18 9.71 0.08 -0.84
C PRO A 18 9.64 1.12 -1.95
N THR A 19 10.77 1.67 -2.30
CA THR A 19 10.92 2.69 -3.35
C THR A 19 11.95 2.27 -4.36
N LEU A 20 11.70 2.60 -5.62
CA LEU A 20 12.72 2.51 -6.65
C LEU A 20 13.49 3.84 -6.68
N PRO A 21 14.80 3.83 -6.48
CA PRO A 21 15.59 5.05 -6.58
C PRO A 21 15.64 5.53 -8.04
N TYR A 22 15.60 6.85 -8.21
CA TYR A 22 15.83 7.46 -9.50
C TYR A 22 17.33 7.68 -9.70
N LEU A 23 17.94 6.80 -10.48
CA LEU A 23 19.40 6.72 -10.66
C LEU A 23 19.80 7.09 -12.10
N ASN A 24 19.36 8.24 -12.59
CA ASN A 24 19.60 8.69 -13.95
C ASN A 24 21.09 8.78 -14.33
N GLN A 25 21.97 9.06 -13.36
CA GLN A 25 23.42 9.14 -13.60
C GLN A 25 24.09 7.78 -13.90
N TYR A 26 23.37 6.68 -13.68
CA TYR A 26 23.90 5.34 -13.92
C TYR A 26 23.36 4.69 -15.20
N SER A 27 22.58 5.42 -15.98
CA SER A 27 22.03 4.96 -17.26
C SER A 27 22.54 5.83 -18.41
N GLU A 28 23.30 5.25 -19.31
CA GLU A 28 23.77 5.93 -20.54
C GLU A 28 22.67 6.12 -21.56
N GLU A 29 21.61 5.29 -21.52
CA GLU A 29 20.48 5.31 -22.44
C GLU A 29 19.25 6.05 -21.86
N PHE A 30 19.42 6.74 -20.76
CA PHE A 30 18.31 7.41 -20.10
C PHE A 30 17.84 8.64 -20.89
N ASN A 31 16.55 8.64 -21.26
CA ASN A 31 15.90 9.78 -21.91
C ASN A 31 14.78 10.36 -21.01
N PRO A 32 14.98 11.54 -20.41
CA PRO A 32 13.97 12.18 -19.57
C PRO A 32 12.63 12.41 -20.27
N SER A 33 12.62 12.71 -21.57
CA SER A 33 11.40 12.95 -22.34
C SER A 33 10.54 11.71 -22.45
N ASP A 34 11.17 10.54 -22.65
CA ASP A 34 10.44 9.27 -22.73
C ASP A 34 9.82 8.91 -21.38
N LEU A 35 10.53 9.22 -20.29
CA LEU A 35 10.00 8.98 -18.95
C LEU A 35 8.83 9.92 -18.62
N HIS A 36 8.91 11.20 -18.99
CA HIS A 36 7.76 12.10 -18.87
C HIS A 36 6.54 11.62 -19.67
N GLN A 37 6.75 11.14 -20.87
CA GLN A 37 5.67 10.59 -21.69
C GLN A 37 5.03 9.35 -21.02
N LYS A 38 5.83 8.46 -20.46
CA LYS A 38 5.32 7.27 -19.73
C LYS A 38 4.55 7.66 -18.48
N ILE A 39 5.01 8.66 -17.73
CA ILE A 39 4.29 9.19 -16.55
C ILE A 39 2.93 9.73 -17.00
N SER A 40 2.86 10.53 -18.06
CA SER A 40 1.60 11.05 -18.58
C SER A 40 0.63 9.95 -19.04
N LEU A 41 1.14 8.88 -19.65
CA LEU A 41 0.29 7.72 -20.02
C LEU A 41 -0.30 7.03 -18.78
N ILE A 42 0.44 6.92 -17.70
CA ILE A 42 -0.06 6.35 -16.44
C ILE A 42 -1.08 7.31 -15.80
N GLU A 43 -0.78 8.59 -15.76
CA GLU A 43 -1.66 9.64 -15.27
C GLU A 43 -3.02 9.64 -15.99
N ASP A 44 -3.04 9.42 -17.31
CA ASP A 44 -4.24 9.54 -18.13
C ASP A 44 -5.05 8.24 -18.24
N ASN A 45 -4.43 7.07 -18.09
CA ASN A 45 -5.06 5.79 -18.47
C ASN A 45 -5.23 4.77 -17.32
N SER A 46 -4.75 5.05 -16.11
CA SER A 46 -4.63 3.97 -15.13
C SER A 46 -5.75 3.89 -14.11
N LEU A 47 -6.76 4.76 -14.19
CA LEU A 47 -7.48 5.12 -12.98
C LEU A 47 -8.97 4.82 -13.02
N ASP A 48 -9.47 4.28 -14.13
CA ASP A 48 -10.91 4.23 -14.38
C ASP A 48 -11.61 2.97 -13.87
N LEU A 49 -10.88 1.88 -13.61
CA LEU A 49 -11.51 0.64 -13.20
C LEU A 49 -11.19 0.30 -11.74
N TRP A 50 -12.22 0.22 -10.95
CA TRP A 50 -12.20 -0.39 -9.63
C TRP A 50 -12.16 -1.90 -9.75
N THR A 51 -11.33 -2.56 -8.94
CA THR A 51 -11.09 -3.99 -9.02
C THR A 51 -11.19 -4.66 -7.65
N ASP A 52 -10.80 -5.94 -7.57
CA ASP A 52 -10.68 -6.64 -6.30
C ASP A 52 -9.51 -6.12 -5.44
N SER A 53 -9.49 -6.48 -4.17
CA SER A 53 -8.50 -6.00 -3.20
C SER A 53 -7.04 -6.28 -3.58
N TYR A 54 -6.76 -7.33 -4.37
CA TYR A 54 -5.40 -7.62 -4.82
C TYR A 54 -4.98 -6.71 -5.98
N ASN A 55 -5.78 -6.66 -7.03
CA ASN A 55 -5.47 -5.85 -8.21
C ASN A 55 -5.51 -4.36 -7.90
N GLU A 56 -6.41 -3.92 -7.02
CA GLU A 56 -6.44 -2.55 -6.50
C GLU A 56 -5.15 -2.21 -5.75
N GLY A 57 -4.70 -3.12 -4.87
CA GLY A 57 -3.44 -2.98 -4.17
C GLY A 57 -2.24 -2.88 -5.11
N GLN A 58 -2.17 -3.72 -6.14
CA GLN A 58 -1.13 -3.64 -7.16
C GLN A 58 -1.17 -2.33 -7.95
N LEU A 59 -2.37 -1.85 -8.28
CA LEU A 59 -2.54 -0.56 -8.95
C LEU A 59 -1.99 0.58 -8.09
N MET A 60 -2.41 0.67 -6.83
CA MET A 60 -1.90 1.68 -5.90
C MET A 60 -0.38 1.62 -5.78
N ASN A 61 0.21 0.44 -5.66
CA ASN A 61 1.67 0.30 -5.59
C ASN A 61 2.36 0.83 -6.85
N ARG A 62 1.84 0.54 -8.04
CA ARG A 62 2.36 1.11 -9.30
C ARG A 62 2.24 2.63 -9.33
N LEU A 63 1.11 3.17 -8.89
CA LEU A 63 0.88 4.61 -8.81
C LEU A 63 1.85 5.28 -7.83
N ILE A 64 2.09 4.68 -6.67
CA ILE A 64 3.06 5.15 -5.67
C ILE A 64 4.45 5.28 -6.29
N GLN A 65 4.94 4.25 -6.99
CA GLN A 65 6.25 4.32 -7.63
C GLN A 65 6.28 5.41 -8.70
N THR A 66 5.21 5.55 -9.48
CA THR A 66 5.10 6.61 -10.49
C THR A 66 5.10 8.00 -9.88
N ALA A 67 4.37 8.21 -8.79
CA ALA A 67 4.34 9.49 -8.07
C ALA A 67 5.73 9.86 -7.50
N ARG A 68 6.47 8.89 -6.97
CA ARG A 68 7.85 9.08 -6.49
C ARG A 68 8.79 9.50 -7.62
N ILE A 69 8.72 8.83 -8.76
CA ILE A 69 9.52 9.18 -9.94
C ILE A 69 9.13 10.58 -10.44
N ALA A 70 7.83 10.88 -10.52
CA ALA A 70 7.36 12.22 -10.91
C ALA A 70 7.89 13.31 -9.96
N ASN A 71 7.92 13.04 -8.65
CA ASN A 71 8.49 13.93 -7.65
C ASN A 71 9.99 14.18 -7.88
N GLU A 72 10.78 13.13 -8.11
CA GLU A 72 12.23 13.24 -8.39
C GLU A 72 12.50 13.99 -9.70
N MET A 73 11.62 13.88 -10.67
CA MET A 73 11.68 14.61 -11.93
C MET A 73 11.14 16.05 -11.84
N ASN A 74 10.70 16.48 -10.68
CA ASN A 74 10.03 17.78 -10.47
C ASN A 74 8.75 17.96 -11.32
N ASN A 75 8.09 16.84 -11.68
CA ASN A 75 6.78 16.85 -12.32
C ASN A 75 5.67 16.85 -11.25
N ILE A 76 5.52 18.01 -10.61
CA ILE A 76 4.66 18.19 -9.45
C ILE A 76 3.18 17.99 -9.80
N SER A 77 2.77 18.41 -11.00
CA SER A 77 1.38 18.26 -11.45
C SER A 77 0.97 16.80 -11.55
N ALA A 78 1.77 15.97 -12.22
CA ALA A 78 1.50 14.54 -12.34
C ALA A 78 1.57 13.84 -10.97
N ARG A 79 2.57 14.18 -10.15
CA ARG A 79 2.68 13.66 -8.79
C ARG A 79 1.40 13.91 -8.00
N ASP A 80 0.94 15.15 -7.94
CA ASP A 80 -0.20 15.54 -7.10
C ASP A 80 -1.51 14.92 -7.60
N LYS A 81 -1.71 14.82 -8.91
CA LYS A 81 -2.85 14.13 -9.49
C LYS A 81 -2.87 12.64 -9.11
N ILE A 82 -1.72 11.97 -9.21
CA ILE A 82 -1.59 10.55 -8.83
C ILE A 82 -1.83 10.37 -7.32
N ILE A 83 -1.28 11.24 -6.48
CA ILE A 83 -1.52 11.21 -5.02
C ILE A 83 -3.01 11.34 -4.71
N ASN A 84 -3.71 12.28 -5.33
CA ASN A 84 -5.15 12.46 -5.11
C ASN A 84 -5.94 11.21 -5.50
N THR A 85 -5.56 10.54 -6.58
CA THR A 85 -6.19 9.28 -6.98
C THR A 85 -5.93 8.15 -5.99
N ILE A 86 -4.70 8.02 -5.48
CA ILE A 86 -4.39 7.02 -4.46
C ILE A 86 -5.21 7.30 -3.19
N GLN A 87 -5.30 8.57 -2.80
CA GLN A 87 -6.08 9.00 -1.65
C GLN A 87 -7.56 8.62 -1.80
N GLU A 88 -8.19 8.99 -2.90
CA GLU A 88 -9.59 8.68 -3.20
C GLU A 88 -9.86 7.17 -3.10
N ARG A 89 -9.04 6.36 -3.77
CA ARG A 89 -9.19 4.90 -3.77
C ARG A 89 -8.96 4.28 -2.40
N LEU A 90 -7.94 4.72 -1.69
CA LEU A 90 -7.62 4.19 -0.37
C LEU A 90 -8.71 4.53 0.65
N GLU A 91 -9.17 5.77 0.65
CA GLU A 91 -10.21 6.23 1.57
C GLU A 91 -11.56 5.58 1.30
N ASP A 92 -11.90 5.35 0.04
CA ASP A 92 -13.10 4.60 -0.36
C ASP A 92 -13.07 3.18 0.23
N TRP A 93 -12.00 2.43 0.01
CA TRP A 93 -11.84 1.09 0.58
C TRP A 93 -11.88 1.04 2.12
N LEU A 94 -11.52 2.11 2.80
CA LEU A 94 -11.52 2.22 4.26
C LEU A 94 -12.86 2.72 4.83
N THR A 95 -13.79 3.12 3.97
CA THR A 95 -15.09 3.65 4.36
C THR A 95 -16.20 2.67 3.99
N TYR A 96 -17.29 2.68 4.73
CA TYR A 96 -18.54 2.03 4.33
C TYR A 96 -19.64 3.08 4.23
N GLU A 97 -20.21 3.21 3.06
CA GLU A 97 -21.39 4.04 2.85
C GLU A 97 -22.68 3.21 2.81
N SER A 98 -23.77 3.78 3.28
CA SER A 98 -25.05 3.08 3.33
C SER A 98 -25.52 2.68 1.92
N ASN A 99 -25.78 1.39 1.72
CA ASN A 99 -26.10 0.70 0.46
C ASN A 99 -24.91 0.46 -0.47
N GLU A 100 -23.68 0.70 -0.04
CA GLU A 100 -22.51 0.25 -0.75
C GLU A 100 -22.44 -1.28 -0.76
N VAL A 101 -22.06 -1.85 -1.92
CA VAL A 101 -22.03 -3.29 -2.13
C VAL A 101 -20.66 -3.82 -2.56
N ALA A 102 -19.67 -2.94 -2.76
CA ALA A 102 -18.33 -3.33 -3.20
C ALA A 102 -17.28 -2.29 -2.78
N PHE A 103 -15.99 -2.64 -2.92
CA PHE A 103 -14.80 -1.83 -2.65
C PHE A 103 -14.67 -1.42 -1.19
N LEU A 104 -14.89 -2.37 -0.30
CA LEU A 104 -14.85 -2.17 1.14
C LEU A 104 -14.20 -3.36 1.86
N PHE A 105 -13.85 -3.17 3.12
CA PHE A 105 -13.47 -4.24 4.03
C PHE A 105 -14.62 -4.55 4.97
N TYR A 106 -14.87 -5.84 5.21
CA TYR A 106 -15.79 -6.29 6.25
C TYR A 106 -15.10 -7.31 7.17
N TYR A 107 -15.55 -7.38 8.41
CA TYR A 107 -15.04 -8.34 9.38
C TYR A 107 -15.90 -9.60 9.41
N ASN A 108 -15.30 -10.75 9.14
CA ASN A 108 -15.94 -12.05 9.26
C ASN A 108 -15.70 -12.61 10.67
N GLN A 109 -16.75 -12.69 11.47
CA GLN A 109 -16.67 -13.14 12.86
C GLN A 109 -16.33 -14.62 13.01
N ASP A 110 -16.81 -15.47 12.10
CA ASP A 110 -16.56 -16.92 12.15
C ASP A 110 -15.09 -17.25 11.86
N TRP A 111 -14.44 -16.42 11.04
CA TRP A 111 -13.06 -16.61 10.63
C TRP A 111 -12.09 -15.68 11.35
N THR A 112 -12.60 -14.79 12.18
CA THR A 112 -11.79 -13.77 12.87
C THR A 112 -10.85 -13.05 11.91
N SER A 113 -11.39 -12.55 10.81
CA SER A 113 -10.62 -12.03 9.70
C SER A 113 -11.31 -10.88 9.00
N LEU A 114 -10.53 -9.90 8.57
CA LEU A 114 -10.98 -8.92 7.58
C LEU A 114 -11.01 -9.56 6.20
N ILE A 115 -11.99 -9.19 5.42
CA ILE A 115 -12.18 -9.61 4.03
C ILE A 115 -12.38 -8.35 3.19
N GLY A 116 -11.61 -8.22 2.11
CA GLY A 116 -11.84 -7.18 1.10
C GLY A 116 -12.88 -7.66 0.09
N TYR A 117 -13.77 -6.79 -0.32
CA TYR A 117 -14.78 -7.12 -1.32
C TYR A 117 -14.83 -6.08 -2.46
N PRO A 118 -14.72 -6.50 -3.73
CA PRO A 118 -14.49 -7.87 -4.23
C PRO A 118 -13.15 -8.46 -3.79
N ALA A 119 -13.14 -9.75 -3.50
CA ALA A 119 -11.95 -10.45 -3.09
C ALA A 119 -11.22 -11.07 -4.30
N GLY A 120 -9.91 -10.93 -4.34
CA GLY A 120 -9.07 -11.61 -5.30
C GLY A 120 -8.39 -12.86 -4.69
N HIS A 121 -7.95 -13.77 -5.52
CA HIS A 121 -7.05 -14.88 -5.15
C HIS A 121 -7.52 -15.77 -4.00
N GLY A 122 -8.83 -15.92 -3.79
CA GLY A 122 -9.39 -16.77 -2.72
C GLY A 122 -9.26 -16.18 -1.32
N GLN A 123 -9.08 -14.89 -1.21
CA GLN A 123 -8.95 -14.17 0.04
C GLN A 123 -10.21 -14.30 0.92
N ASP A 124 -11.39 -14.43 0.31
CA ASP A 124 -12.69 -14.57 0.96
C ASP A 124 -13.12 -16.01 1.22
N THR A 125 -12.53 -16.99 0.52
CA THR A 125 -12.94 -18.41 0.60
C THR A 125 -11.89 -19.30 1.24
N ASN A 126 -10.61 -18.98 1.07
CA ASN A 126 -9.49 -19.75 1.59
C ASN A 126 -8.68 -18.98 2.65
N ILE A 127 -9.05 -17.73 2.95
CA ILE A 127 -8.28 -16.80 3.79
C ILE A 127 -6.83 -16.73 3.31
N ASN A 128 -6.68 -16.60 1.99
CA ASN A 128 -5.40 -16.66 1.30
C ASN A 128 -4.83 -15.27 1.09
N ASP A 129 -3.50 -15.17 1.04
CA ASP A 129 -2.74 -13.98 0.63
C ASP A 129 -3.02 -12.68 1.41
N HIS A 130 -3.51 -12.75 2.64
CA HIS A 130 -3.81 -11.56 3.46
C HIS A 130 -2.60 -10.62 3.60
N HIS A 131 -1.39 -11.16 3.78
CA HIS A 131 -0.17 -10.36 3.88
C HIS A 131 0.15 -9.59 2.60
N PHE A 132 -0.18 -10.15 1.42
CA PHE A 132 -0.02 -9.45 0.15
C PHE A 132 -1.07 -8.36 -0.01
N HIS A 133 -2.36 -8.70 0.14
CA HIS A 133 -3.45 -7.73 0.00
C HIS A 133 -3.29 -6.57 0.97
N TRP A 134 -3.20 -6.84 2.27
CA TRP A 134 -3.08 -5.79 3.28
C TRP A 134 -1.75 -5.04 3.19
N GLY A 135 -0.68 -5.71 2.81
CA GLY A 135 0.62 -5.07 2.59
C GLY A 135 0.57 -3.95 1.57
N TYR A 136 -0.21 -4.07 0.50
CA TYR A 136 -0.40 -3.01 -0.47
C TYR A 136 -1.14 -1.80 0.14
N PHE A 137 -2.20 -2.02 0.88
CA PHE A 137 -2.98 -0.96 1.52
C PHE A 137 -2.17 -0.26 2.63
N ILE A 138 -1.46 -1.03 3.44
CA ILE A 138 -0.57 -0.50 4.48
C ILE A 138 0.56 0.35 3.84
N HIS A 139 1.13 -0.10 2.73
CA HIS A 139 2.12 0.68 1.99
C HIS A 139 1.52 1.98 1.42
N ALA A 140 0.31 1.91 0.88
CA ALA A 140 -0.40 3.09 0.39
C ALA A 140 -0.67 4.09 1.52
N ALA A 141 -1.09 3.62 2.69
CA ALA A 141 -1.28 4.46 3.87
C ALA A 141 0.02 5.15 4.33
N ALA A 142 1.12 4.42 4.38
CA ALA A 142 2.44 4.99 4.71
C ALA A 142 2.89 6.04 3.67
N PHE A 143 2.59 5.81 2.41
CA PHE A 143 2.83 6.78 1.34
C PHE A 143 1.94 8.03 1.50
N MET A 144 0.66 7.85 1.84
CA MET A 144 -0.24 8.98 2.09
C MET A 144 0.27 9.85 3.24
N GLU A 145 0.64 9.29 4.38
CA GLU A 145 1.19 10.05 5.49
C GLU A 145 2.45 10.82 5.10
N GLN A 146 3.30 10.25 4.25
CA GLN A 146 4.52 10.92 3.77
C GLN A 146 4.22 12.18 2.94
N PHE A 147 3.19 12.17 2.10
CA PHE A 147 2.85 13.26 1.18
C PHE A 147 1.67 14.12 1.65
N ARG A 148 0.91 13.65 2.62
CA ARG A 148 -0.21 14.31 3.29
C ARG A 148 -0.07 14.14 4.81
N PRO A 149 0.88 14.82 5.45
CA PRO A 149 1.09 14.69 6.90
C PRO A 149 -0.18 14.95 7.69
N GLY A 150 -0.50 14.03 8.61
CA GLY A 150 -1.75 14.04 9.38
C GLY A 150 -2.85 13.15 8.79
N TRP A 151 -2.65 12.55 7.62
CA TRP A 151 -3.61 11.61 7.04
C TRP A 151 -3.85 10.41 7.97
N TYR A 152 -2.81 9.94 8.64
CA TYR A 152 -2.88 8.82 9.58
C TYR A 152 -3.69 9.16 10.84
N ASP A 153 -3.80 10.41 11.23
CA ASP A 153 -4.61 10.82 12.39
C ASP A 153 -6.10 10.53 12.15
N ASP A 154 -6.55 10.61 10.90
CA ASP A 154 -7.94 10.34 10.51
C ASP A 154 -8.20 8.86 10.19
N TRP A 155 -7.25 8.17 9.57
CA TRP A 155 -7.44 6.84 8.98
C TRP A 155 -6.67 5.71 9.66
N GLY A 156 -5.79 6.05 10.59
CA GLY A 156 -4.85 5.10 11.19
C GLY A 156 -5.52 3.95 11.95
N GLU A 157 -6.70 4.15 12.53
CA GLU A 157 -7.42 3.07 13.23
C GLU A 157 -7.82 1.95 12.26
N MET A 158 -8.30 2.28 11.05
CA MET A 158 -8.64 1.28 10.02
C MET A 158 -7.39 0.57 9.49
N ILE A 159 -6.30 1.31 9.27
CA ILE A 159 -5.03 0.70 8.84
C ILE A 159 -4.47 -0.24 9.92
N ASN A 160 -4.60 0.11 11.19
CA ASN A 160 -4.19 -0.77 12.28
C ASN A 160 -5.01 -2.07 12.35
N LEU A 161 -6.27 -2.08 11.91
CA LEU A 161 -7.03 -3.32 11.78
C LEU A 161 -6.44 -4.24 10.72
N LEU A 162 -6.02 -3.70 9.56
CA LEU A 162 -5.34 -4.47 8.51
C LEU A 162 -4.00 -5.04 9.00
N ILE A 163 -3.23 -4.24 9.75
CA ILE A 163 -1.97 -4.68 10.35
C ILE A 163 -2.22 -5.81 11.36
N ARG A 164 -3.22 -5.65 12.23
CA ARG A 164 -3.57 -6.66 13.23
C ARG A 164 -4.09 -7.94 12.59
N ASP A 165 -4.91 -7.85 11.56
CA ASP A 165 -5.38 -9.03 10.84
C ASP A 165 -4.21 -9.84 10.25
N ALA A 166 -3.24 -9.17 9.66
CA ALA A 166 -2.07 -9.83 9.07
C ALA A 166 -1.04 -10.31 10.11
N ALA A 167 -0.82 -9.54 11.19
CA ALA A 167 0.34 -9.72 12.06
C ALA A 167 0.10 -9.27 13.51
N SER A 168 -1.05 -9.59 14.10
CA SER A 168 -1.26 -9.30 15.53
C SER A 168 -0.19 -9.96 16.39
N THR A 169 0.47 -9.17 17.23
CA THR A 169 1.46 -9.64 18.20
C THR A 169 0.86 -9.89 19.58
N ASP A 170 -0.41 -9.62 19.75
CA ASP A 170 -1.15 -9.88 20.98
C ASP A 170 -1.78 -11.28 20.91
N ARG A 171 -1.46 -12.14 21.88
CA ARG A 171 -2.04 -13.49 21.97
C ARG A 171 -3.47 -13.50 22.47
N GLU A 172 -3.89 -12.44 23.11
CA GLU A 172 -5.23 -12.22 23.64
C GLU A 172 -6.07 -11.26 22.78
N ASP A 173 -5.62 -11.01 21.54
CA ASP A 173 -6.36 -10.15 20.62
C ASP A 173 -7.77 -10.74 20.39
N PRO A 174 -8.84 -10.00 20.72
CA PRO A 174 -10.21 -10.54 20.65
C PRO A 174 -10.73 -10.62 19.21
N LEU A 175 -10.05 -9.99 18.23
CA LEU A 175 -10.51 -9.90 16.86
C LEU A 175 -9.70 -10.76 15.90
N PHE A 176 -8.40 -10.91 16.13
CA PHE A 176 -7.50 -11.50 15.15
C PHE A 176 -6.58 -12.57 15.74
N PRO A 177 -6.20 -13.57 14.96
CA PRO A 177 -5.26 -14.59 15.42
C PRO A 177 -3.86 -14.03 15.62
N PHE A 178 -3.15 -14.53 16.63
CA PHE A 178 -1.76 -14.21 16.85
C PHE A 178 -0.90 -14.61 15.64
N LEU A 179 -0.22 -13.66 15.04
CA LEU A 179 0.67 -13.85 13.88
C LEU A 179 0.04 -14.78 12.85
N ARG A 180 -0.94 -14.28 12.10
CA ARG A 180 -1.60 -15.08 11.05
C ARG A 180 -0.56 -15.85 10.23
N ASN A 181 -0.84 -17.12 9.97
CA ASN A 181 0.07 -17.96 9.21
C ASN A 181 0.34 -17.36 7.82
N PHE A 182 1.61 -17.36 7.44
CA PHE A 182 2.07 -16.82 6.16
C PHE A 182 2.84 -17.91 5.40
N SER A 183 2.44 -18.13 4.16
CA SER A 183 3.19 -18.96 3.23
C SER A 183 3.68 -18.10 2.07
N PRO A 184 4.99 -18.07 1.78
CA PRO A 184 5.50 -17.33 0.62
C PRO A 184 5.18 -18.02 -0.72
N TYR A 185 4.52 -19.17 -0.68
CA TYR A 185 4.21 -20.00 -1.85
C TYR A 185 2.72 -20.25 -2.05
N ALA A 186 1.87 -19.68 -1.23
CA ALA A 186 0.43 -19.88 -1.27
C ALA A 186 -0.31 -18.56 -1.30
#